data_89e7fc54b6d29980020de84f505cdb60
#
_entry.id   89e7fc54b6d29980020de84f505cdb60
#
_cell.length_a   1.000
_cell.length_b   1.000
_cell.length_c   1.000
_cell.angle_alpha   90.00
_cell.angle_beta   90.00
_cell.angle_gamma   90.00
#
_symmetry.space_group_name_H-M   'P 1'
#
loop_
_entity.id
_entity.type
_entity.pdbx_description
1 polymer ?
#
loop_
_entity_poly.entity_id
_entity_poly.type
_entity_poly.pdbx_seq_one_letter_code
_entity_poly.pdbx_strand_id
1 'polypeptide(L)'
;MSSVIISKEQLTAFERWELASFDSHNSDKRLSSVAELENIRQQAYDEGYTQGHDAGYAAGIQQARTEAAQIHMLLQNLQDALNKVDEQLAQSLLDLSLEIARKMVGENLQVKPEIILKIVGDAIGNLPHFNQNAHLILHSDDAELVRKQMGDQLLHTGWKILTDEQIKRGGCRVETSHSQVDATLEARWKRVVESIGQDKSWQA
;
A
#
# COMPACT_ATOMS: atom_id res chain seq x y z
N MET A 1 101.12 -44.42 8.32
CA MET A 1 100.43 -43.20 8.64
C MET A 1 99.28 -43.57 9.61
N SER A 2 99.47 -43.22 10.89
CA SER A 2 98.42 -43.47 11.89
C SER A 2 97.28 -42.50 11.82
N SER A 3 96.10 -42.97 11.46
CA SER A 3 94.92 -42.15 11.53
C SER A 3 94.53 -41.90 12.97
N VAL A 4 94.65 -40.65 13.39
CA VAL A 4 94.21 -40.24 14.73
C VAL A 4 92.68 -40.23 14.69
N ILE A 5 92.11 -41.18 15.43
CA ILE A 5 90.65 -41.13 15.66
C ILE A 5 90.40 -40.12 16.74
N ILE A 6 89.86 -39.00 16.38
CA ILE A 6 89.39 -37.92 17.32
C ILE A 6 88.05 -38.38 17.91
N SER A 7 87.93 -38.48 19.24
CA SER A 7 86.66 -38.82 19.85
C SER A 7 85.65 -37.68 19.73
N LYS A 8 84.33 -38.00 19.66
CA LYS A 8 83.19 -37.06 19.43
C LYS A 8 83.16 -35.93 20.48
N GLU A 9 83.79 -36.14 21.62
CA GLU A 9 83.89 -35.16 22.72
C GLU A 9 84.98 -34.11 22.53
N GLN A 10 85.88 -34.28 21.57
CA GLN A 10 86.99 -33.36 21.27
C GLN A 10 86.67 -32.41 20.12
N LEU A 11 85.51 -32.55 19.47
CA LEU A 11 85.07 -31.71 18.38
C LEU A 11 84.49 -30.39 18.92
N THR A 12 84.69 -29.30 18.16
CA THR A 12 84.09 -28.02 18.49
C THR A 12 82.56 -28.09 18.40
N ALA A 13 81.88 -27.17 19.02
CA ALA A 13 80.40 -27.16 19.03
C ALA A 13 79.82 -27.10 17.58
N PHE A 14 80.55 -26.45 16.66
CA PHE A 14 80.18 -26.36 15.24
C PHE A 14 80.36 -27.71 14.50
N GLU A 15 81.50 -28.37 14.69
CA GLU A 15 81.79 -29.68 14.07
C GLU A 15 80.86 -30.78 14.65
N ARG A 16 80.49 -30.67 15.91
CA ARG A 16 79.50 -31.54 16.56
C ARG A 16 78.09 -31.34 15.97
N TRP A 17 77.77 -30.09 15.67
CA TRP A 17 76.49 -29.74 15.07
C TRP A 17 76.38 -30.25 13.63
N GLU A 18 77.39 -30.08 12.79
CA GLU A 18 77.41 -30.65 11.43
C GLU A 18 77.28 -32.16 11.43
N LEU A 19 78.04 -32.86 12.28
CA LEU A 19 77.98 -34.31 12.39
C LEU A 19 76.60 -34.80 12.89
N ALA A 20 75.98 -34.10 13.80
CA ALA A 20 74.64 -34.43 14.30
C ALA A 20 73.58 -34.20 13.23
N SER A 21 73.74 -33.15 12.37
CA SER A 21 72.79 -32.87 11.33
C SER A 21 72.80 -33.89 10.17
N PHE A 22 73.95 -34.51 9.92
CA PHE A 22 74.03 -35.58 8.91
C PHE A 22 73.56 -36.94 9.42
N ASP A 23 73.72 -37.27 10.68
CA ASP A 23 73.44 -38.59 11.25
C ASP A 23 71.97 -38.72 11.74
N SER A 24 71.36 -37.61 12.20
CA SER A 24 69.99 -37.63 12.75
C SER A 24 68.89 -37.51 11.72
N HIS A 25 69.20 -37.20 10.48
CA HIS A 25 68.17 -36.94 9.45
C HIS A 25 67.95 -38.05 8.44
N ASN A 26 68.68 -39.21 8.55
CA ASN A 26 68.67 -40.21 7.49
C ASN A 26 68.08 -41.57 7.91
N SER A 27 67.49 -41.70 9.08
CA SER A 27 66.99 -43.05 9.46
C SER A 27 65.49 -43.28 9.22
N ASP A 28 64.66 -42.21 8.85
CA ASP A 28 63.22 -42.43 8.65
C ASP A 28 62.56 -41.72 7.47
N LYS A 29 63.32 -41.07 6.58
CA LYS A 29 62.75 -40.72 5.28
C LYS A 29 63.03 -41.84 4.29
N ARG A 30 62.25 -42.91 4.35
CA ARG A 30 62.01 -43.72 3.17
C ARG A 30 61.50 -42.74 2.08
N LEU A 31 62.33 -42.50 1.07
CA LEU A 31 61.89 -41.84 -0.12
C LEU A 31 60.69 -42.64 -0.62
N SER A 32 59.50 -42.10 -0.49
CA SER A 32 58.29 -42.70 -1.03
C SER A 32 58.57 -43.09 -2.48
N SER A 33 58.25 -44.31 -2.85
CA SER A 33 58.46 -44.73 -4.25
C SER A 33 57.71 -43.77 -5.18
N VAL A 34 58.17 -43.64 -6.40
CA VAL A 34 57.50 -42.76 -7.40
C VAL A 34 56.02 -43.10 -7.52
N ALA A 35 55.65 -44.39 -7.37
CA ALA A 35 54.29 -44.85 -7.37
C ALA A 35 53.48 -44.35 -6.13
N GLU A 36 54.11 -44.32 -4.95
CA GLU A 36 53.46 -43.77 -3.71
C GLU A 36 53.24 -42.26 -3.84
N LEU A 37 54.20 -41.54 -4.42
CA LEU A 37 54.04 -40.09 -4.68
C LEU A 37 52.91 -39.80 -5.67
N GLU A 38 52.79 -40.60 -6.73
CA GLU A 38 51.70 -40.48 -7.69
C GLU A 38 50.35 -40.79 -7.07
N ASN A 39 50.25 -41.82 -6.22
CA ASN A 39 49.01 -42.14 -5.48
C ASN A 39 48.60 -40.99 -4.51
N ILE A 40 49.58 -40.45 -3.76
CA ILE A 40 49.31 -39.29 -2.86
C ILE A 40 48.83 -38.08 -3.67
N ARG A 41 49.46 -37.81 -4.82
CA ARG A 41 49.05 -36.73 -5.68
C ARG A 41 47.62 -36.93 -6.21
N GLN A 42 47.30 -38.13 -6.65
CA GLN A 42 45.97 -38.46 -7.15
C GLN A 42 44.91 -38.34 -6.05
N GLN A 43 45.19 -38.86 -4.86
CA GLN A 43 44.30 -38.73 -3.70
C GLN A 43 44.06 -37.27 -3.32
N ALA A 44 45.11 -36.45 -3.24
CA ALA A 44 45.00 -35.05 -2.93
C ALA A 44 44.22 -34.28 -4.03
N TYR A 45 44.36 -34.66 -5.28
CA TYR A 45 43.60 -34.12 -6.39
C TYR A 45 42.11 -34.46 -6.26
N ASP A 46 41.78 -35.73 -6.04
CA ASP A 46 40.42 -36.22 -5.97
C ASP A 46 39.69 -35.64 -4.71
N GLU A 47 40.40 -35.61 -3.57
CA GLU A 47 39.87 -34.95 -2.36
C GLU A 47 39.64 -33.46 -2.55
N GLY A 48 40.63 -32.74 -3.16
CA GLY A 48 40.52 -31.33 -3.42
C GLY A 48 39.42 -31.00 -4.43
N TYR A 49 39.25 -31.83 -5.46
CA TYR A 49 38.18 -31.71 -6.46
C TYR A 49 36.79 -31.90 -5.79
N THR A 50 36.65 -32.98 -5.00
CA THR A 50 35.39 -33.29 -4.35
C THR A 50 35.01 -32.19 -3.36
N GLN A 51 35.95 -31.79 -2.49
CA GLN A 51 35.72 -30.70 -1.55
C GLN A 51 35.38 -29.37 -2.23
N GLY A 52 36.14 -29.03 -3.30
CA GLY A 52 35.88 -27.81 -4.06
C GLY A 52 34.54 -27.83 -4.76
N HIS A 53 34.16 -28.97 -5.34
CA HIS A 53 32.89 -29.19 -6.01
C HIS A 53 31.72 -29.01 -4.99
N ASP A 54 31.80 -29.73 -3.87
CA ASP A 54 30.73 -29.72 -2.87
C ASP A 54 30.58 -28.34 -2.21
N ALA A 55 31.70 -27.69 -1.90
CA ALA A 55 31.70 -26.32 -1.37
C ALA A 55 31.13 -25.32 -2.38
N GLY A 56 31.55 -25.42 -3.66
CA GLY A 56 31.06 -24.56 -4.74
C GLY A 56 29.56 -24.79 -5.01
N TYR A 57 29.11 -26.04 -5.00
CA TYR A 57 27.70 -26.38 -5.19
C TYR A 57 26.84 -25.86 -4.04
N ALA A 58 27.27 -26.05 -2.80
CA ALA A 58 26.58 -25.55 -1.63
C ALA A 58 26.48 -24.00 -1.62
N ALA A 59 27.60 -23.32 -1.95
CA ALA A 59 27.62 -21.86 -2.07
C ALA A 59 26.69 -21.38 -3.20
N GLY A 60 26.72 -22.05 -4.37
CA GLY A 60 25.85 -21.72 -5.51
C GLY A 60 24.35 -21.87 -5.18
N ILE A 61 23.96 -22.95 -4.49
CA ILE A 61 22.58 -23.14 -4.04
C ILE A 61 22.18 -22.03 -3.06
N GLN A 62 23.05 -21.68 -2.12
CA GLN A 62 22.76 -20.63 -1.16
C GLN A 62 22.60 -19.27 -1.84
N GLN A 63 23.45 -18.96 -2.79
CA GLN A 63 23.33 -17.74 -3.59
C GLN A 63 22.02 -17.74 -4.41
N ALA A 64 21.71 -18.84 -5.10
CA ALA A 64 20.47 -18.96 -5.87
C ALA A 64 19.21 -18.79 -5.00
N ARG A 65 19.21 -19.34 -3.79
CA ARG A 65 18.10 -19.15 -2.82
C ARG A 65 17.95 -17.69 -2.41
N THR A 66 19.07 -17.00 -2.19
CA THR A 66 19.05 -15.59 -1.82
C THR A 66 18.50 -14.73 -2.96
N GLU A 67 18.96 -14.98 -4.19
CA GLU A 67 18.48 -14.28 -5.39
C GLU A 67 16.99 -14.57 -5.66
N ALA A 68 16.56 -15.83 -5.51
CA ALA A 68 15.15 -16.19 -5.63
C ALA A 68 14.27 -15.49 -4.58
N ALA A 69 14.75 -15.39 -3.33
CA ALA A 69 14.04 -14.64 -2.28
C ALA A 69 13.93 -13.14 -2.60
N GLN A 70 14.99 -12.54 -3.14
CA GLN A 70 14.96 -11.14 -3.56
C GLN A 70 13.96 -10.91 -4.71
N ILE A 71 13.96 -11.80 -5.72
CA ILE A 71 13.00 -11.74 -6.82
C ILE A 71 11.56 -11.87 -6.30
N HIS A 72 11.33 -12.81 -5.40
CA HIS A 72 10.00 -12.97 -4.78
C HIS A 72 9.54 -11.70 -4.06
N MET A 73 10.41 -11.09 -3.29
CA MET A 73 10.12 -9.82 -2.59
C MET A 73 9.84 -8.67 -3.58
N LEU A 74 10.58 -8.58 -4.69
CA LEU A 74 10.33 -7.59 -5.74
C LEU A 74 8.98 -7.80 -6.41
N LEU A 75 8.59 -9.05 -6.68
CA LEU A 75 7.28 -9.38 -7.25
C LEU A 75 6.13 -9.01 -6.31
N GLN A 76 6.28 -9.27 -5.00
CA GLN A 76 5.30 -8.84 -4.00
C GLN A 76 5.16 -7.31 -3.97
N ASN A 77 6.28 -6.59 -3.90
CA ASN A 77 6.27 -5.13 -3.92
C ASN A 77 5.63 -4.56 -5.20
N LEU A 78 5.89 -5.18 -6.35
CA LEU A 78 5.27 -4.80 -7.62
C LEU A 78 3.75 -5.03 -7.59
N GLN A 79 3.31 -6.18 -7.08
CA GLN A 79 1.88 -6.48 -6.94
C GLN A 79 1.18 -5.46 -6.04
N ASP A 80 1.79 -5.13 -4.89
CA ASP A 80 1.25 -4.13 -3.97
C ASP A 80 1.22 -2.72 -4.59
N ALA A 81 2.23 -2.37 -5.37
CA ALA A 81 2.26 -1.10 -6.10
C ALA A 81 1.16 -1.03 -7.17
N LEU A 82 0.93 -2.11 -7.92
CA LEU A 82 -0.16 -2.18 -8.90
C LEU A 82 -1.53 -2.07 -8.23
N ASN A 83 -1.76 -2.79 -7.14
CA ASN A 83 -3.01 -2.70 -6.39
C ASN A 83 -3.29 -1.26 -5.90
N LYS A 84 -2.26 -0.56 -5.42
CA LYS A 84 -2.39 0.86 -5.02
C LYS A 84 -2.74 1.77 -6.18
N VAL A 85 -2.13 1.54 -7.36
CA VAL A 85 -2.45 2.32 -8.57
C VAL A 85 -3.89 2.08 -8.99
N ASP A 86 -4.35 0.82 -8.99
CA ASP A 86 -5.72 0.47 -9.34
C ASP A 86 -6.73 1.12 -8.37
N GLU A 87 -6.46 1.10 -7.07
CA GLU A 87 -7.28 1.77 -6.06
C GLU A 87 -7.34 3.29 -6.27
N GLN A 88 -6.19 3.93 -6.52
CA GLN A 88 -6.13 5.37 -6.79
C GLN A 88 -6.87 5.73 -8.08
N LEU A 89 -6.74 4.91 -9.12
CA LEU A 89 -7.45 5.12 -10.39
C LEU A 89 -8.96 4.98 -10.21
N ALA A 90 -9.41 3.95 -9.51
CA ALA A 90 -10.83 3.73 -9.21
C ALA A 90 -11.41 4.92 -8.43
N GLN A 91 -10.70 5.42 -7.41
CA GLN A 91 -11.11 6.59 -6.64
C GLN A 91 -11.17 7.85 -7.52
N SER A 92 -10.18 8.08 -8.36
CA SER A 92 -10.15 9.25 -9.26
C SER A 92 -11.30 9.23 -10.28
N LEU A 93 -11.63 8.04 -10.82
CA LEU A 93 -12.77 7.86 -11.73
C LEU A 93 -14.10 8.10 -11.02
N LEU A 94 -14.23 7.66 -9.79
CA LEU A 94 -15.43 7.88 -9.00
C LEU A 94 -15.61 9.36 -8.67
N ASP A 95 -14.54 10.04 -8.22
CA ASP A 95 -14.57 11.48 -7.93
C ASP A 95 -14.95 12.30 -9.19
N LEU A 96 -14.37 11.96 -10.35
CA LEU A 96 -14.72 12.59 -11.63
C LEU A 96 -16.19 12.34 -12.00
N SER A 97 -16.67 11.12 -11.83
CA SER A 97 -18.06 10.74 -12.13
C SER A 97 -19.04 11.51 -11.25
N LEU A 98 -18.74 11.65 -9.97
CA LEU A 98 -19.53 12.44 -9.03
C LEU A 98 -19.53 13.92 -9.39
N GLU A 99 -18.39 14.49 -9.79
CA GLU A 99 -18.32 15.89 -10.17
C GLU A 99 -19.13 16.18 -11.46
N ILE A 100 -19.06 15.28 -12.45
CA ILE A 100 -19.88 15.37 -13.65
C ILE A 100 -21.37 15.29 -13.29
N ALA A 101 -21.77 14.32 -12.46
CA ALA A 101 -23.15 14.16 -12.04
C ALA A 101 -23.66 15.39 -11.27
N ARG A 102 -22.86 15.95 -10.38
CA ARG A 102 -23.17 17.18 -9.64
C ARG A 102 -23.43 18.36 -10.56
N LYS A 103 -22.57 18.54 -11.58
CA LYS A 103 -22.72 19.58 -12.59
C LYS A 103 -24.00 19.39 -13.40
N MET A 104 -24.25 18.17 -13.88
CA MET A 104 -25.47 17.86 -14.64
C MET A 104 -26.75 18.10 -13.83
N VAL A 105 -26.77 17.75 -12.55
CA VAL A 105 -27.91 18.01 -11.65
C VAL A 105 -28.12 19.51 -11.48
N GLY A 106 -27.04 20.28 -11.25
CA GLY A 106 -27.12 21.74 -11.13
C GLY A 106 -27.66 22.43 -12.39
N GLU A 107 -27.18 22.01 -13.57
CA GLU A 107 -27.66 22.56 -14.86
C GLU A 107 -29.13 22.18 -15.12
N ASN A 108 -29.55 20.94 -14.78
CA ASN A 108 -30.92 20.50 -14.98
C ASN A 108 -31.92 21.31 -14.13
N LEU A 109 -31.55 21.69 -12.91
CA LEU A 109 -32.36 22.55 -12.05
C LEU A 109 -32.57 23.96 -12.62
N GLN A 110 -31.58 24.47 -13.37
CA GLN A 110 -31.73 25.76 -14.09
C GLN A 110 -32.67 25.65 -15.29
N VAL A 111 -32.63 24.54 -16.02
CA VAL A 111 -33.45 24.29 -17.21
C VAL A 111 -34.91 23.96 -16.86
N LYS A 112 -35.12 23.22 -15.73
CA LYS A 112 -36.45 22.80 -15.28
C LYS A 112 -36.69 23.21 -13.82
N PRO A 113 -37.00 24.50 -13.58
CA PRO A 113 -37.21 25.00 -12.22
C PRO A 113 -38.43 24.36 -11.52
N GLU A 114 -39.34 23.77 -12.26
CA GLU A 114 -40.53 23.06 -11.72
C GLU A 114 -40.19 21.84 -10.86
N ILE A 115 -38.96 21.31 -10.94
CA ILE A 115 -38.47 20.24 -10.10
C ILE A 115 -38.53 20.62 -8.61
N ILE A 116 -38.44 21.92 -8.28
CA ILE A 116 -38.55 22.41 -6.89
C ILE A 116 -39.87 22.00 -6.25
N LEU A 117 -40.95 21.94 -6.98
CA LEU A 117 -42.28 21.56 -6.45
C LEU A 117 -42.27 20.13 -5.87
N LYS A 118 -41.61 19.21 -6.59
CA LYS A 118 -41.45 17.84 -6.10
C LYS A 118 -40.55 17.80 -4.86
N ILE A 119 -39.46 18.57 -4.87
CA ILE A 119 -38.51 18.62 -3.75
C ILE A 119 -39.21 19.17 -2.49
N VAL A 120 -40.01 20.21 -2.65
CA VAL A 120 -40.82 20.76 -1.56
C VAL A 120 -41.84 19.74 -1.06
N GLY A 121 -42.53 19.04 -1.96
CA GLY A 121 -43.47 17.98 -1.61
C GLY A 121 -42.82 16.86 -0.80
N ASP A 122 -41.66 16.38 -1.26
CA ASP A 122 -40.87 15.36 -0.57
C ASP A 122 -40.36 15.85 0.81
N ALA A 123 -39.90 17.09 0.90
CA ALA A 123 -39.45 17.70 2.16
C ALA A 123 -40.58 17.84 3.20
N ILE A 124 -41.75 18.22 2.76
CA ILE A 124 -42.97 18.29 3.58
C ILE A 124 -43.43 16.91 4.03
N GLY A 125 -43.43 15.93 3.10
CA GLY A 125 -43.82 14.56 3.38
C GLY A 125 -42.93 13.82 4.38
N ASN A 126 -41.71 14.26 4.56
CA ASN A 126 -40.77 13.72 5.56
C ASN A 126 -40.97 14.27 6.99
N LEU A 127 -41.86 15.23 7.16
CA LEU A 127 -42.13 15.80 8.48
C LEU A 127 -43.27 15.05 9.19
N PRO A 128 -43.24 14.90 10.53
CA PRO A 128 -44.36 14.38 11.28
C PRO A 128 -45.59 15.26 11.13
N HIS A 129 -46.78 14.68 11.10
CA HIS A 129 -48.05 15.32 10.74
C HIS A 129 -48.55 16.44 11.72
N PHE A 130 -47.82 16.80 12.77
CA PHE A 130 -48.21 17.77 13.75
C PHE A 130 -47.27 18.99 13.80
N ASN A 131 -47.19 19.75 12.69
CA ASN A 131 -46.31 20.89 12.64
C ASN A 131 -47.11 22.22 12.67
N GLN A 132 -47.21 22.82 13.86
CA GLN A 132 -47.62 24.22 14.01
C GLN A 132 -46.43 25.14 13.70
N ASN A 133 -46.69 26.26 13.02
CA ASN A 133 -45.70 27.26 12.62
C ASN A 133 -44.59 26.71 11.72
N ALA A 134 -44.93 26.01 10.66
CA ALA A 134 -43.98 25.53 9.67
C ALA A 134 -43.55 26.67 8.70
N HIS A 135 -42.27 26.81 8.52
CA HIS A 135 -41.67 27.76 7.61
C HIS A 135 -40.96 27.00 6.45
N LEU A 136 -41.29 27.33 5.21
CA LEU A 136 -40.64 26.87 4.03
C LEU A 136 -39.73 27.98 3.50
N ILE A 137 -38.43 27.76 3.52
CA ILE A 137 -37.40 28.74 3.14
C ILE A 137 -36.80 28.34 1.80
N LEU A 138 -36.83 29.27 0.83
CA LEU A 138 -36.44 29.03 -0.57
C LEU A 138 -35.73 30.26 -1.13
N HIS A 139 -35.00 30.04 -2.26
CA HIS A 139 -34.56 31.17 -3.07
C HIS A 139 -35.76 31.99 -3.58
N SER A 140 -35.61 33.30 -3.77
CA SER A 140 -36.69 34.22 -4.19
C SER A 140 -37.44 33.74 -5.43
N ASP A 141 -36.72 33.36 -6.51
CA ASP A 141 -37.30 32.89 -7.77
C ASP A 141 -38.13 31.61 -7.60
N ASP A 142 -37.64 30.68 -6.77
CA ASP A 142 -38.30 29.40 -6.49
C ASP A 142 -39.53 29.62 -5.59
N ALA A 143 -39.45 30.60 -4.66
CA ALA A 143 -40.56 30.94 -3.80
C ALA A 143 -41.76 31.53 -4.60
N GLU A 144 -41.49 32.30 -5.64
CA GLU A 144 -42.56 32.79 -6.54
C GLU A 144 -43.26 31.63 -7.26
N LEU A 145 -42.49 30.67 -7.77
CA LEU A 145 -43.01 29.47 -8.45
C LEU A 145 -43.87 28.63 -7.51
N VAL A 146 -43.37 28.39 -6.29
CA VAL A 146 -44.08 27.58 -5.26
C VAL A 146 -45.35 28.31 -4.80
N ARG A 147 -45.31 29.63 -4.59
CA ARG A 147 -46.53 30.42 -4.28
C ARG A 147 -47.60 30.33 -5.36
N LYS A 148 -47.16 30.35 -6.63
CA LYS A 148 -48.09 30.27 -7.76
C LYS A 148 -48.76 28.91 -7.91
N GLN A 149 -48.06 27.82 -7.62
CA GLN A 149 -48.55 26.48 -7.89
C GLN A 149 -49.05 25.73 -6.64
N MET A 150 -48.49 26.02 -5.46
CA MET A 150 -48.82 25.34 -4.21
C MET A 150 -49.26 26.30 -3.09
N GLY A 151 -49.32 27.60 -3.38
CA GLY A 151 -49.58 28.61 -2.34
C GLY A 151 -50.86 28.41 -1.58
N ASP A 152 -51.98 28.14 -2.25
CA ASP A 152 -53.28 27.91 -1.63
C ASP A 152 -53.26 26.68 -0.69
N GLN A 153 -52.62 25.60 -1.14
CA GLN A 153 -52.49 24.37 -0.36
C GLN A 153 -51.64 24.57 0.88
N LEU A 154 -50.54 25.30 0.79
CA LEU A 154 -49.66 25.62 1.89
C LEU A 154 -50.28 26.56 2.91
N LEU A 155 -51.06 27.58 2.44
CA LEU A 155 -51.76 28.51 3.28
C LEU A 155 -52.87 27.80 4.11
N HIS A 156 -53.61 26.88 3.48
CA HIS A 156 -54.64 26.11 4.20
C HIS A 156 -54.05 25.23 5.30
N THR A 157 -52.82 24.80 5.17
CA THR A 157 -52.11 23.98 6.18
C THR A 157 -51.29 24.81 7.15
N GLY A 158 -51.34 26.16 7.08
CA GLY A 158 -50.69 27.06 8.02
C GLY A 158 -49.18 27.28 7.77
N TRP A 159 -48.69 26.96 6.57
CA TRP A 159 -47.28 27.15 6.20
C TRP A 159 -47.00 28.57 5.81
N LYS A 160 -45.81 29.06 6.18
CA LYS A 160 -45.28 30.37 5.74
C LYS A 160 -44.11 30.15 4.80
N ILE A 161 -44.12 30.84 3.65
CA ILE A 161 -43.05 30.84 2.68
C ILE A 161 -42.15 32.04 2.95
N LEU A 162 -40.90 31.79 3.30
CA LEU A 162 -39.85 32.78 3.49
C LEU A 162 -38.82 32.69 2.35
N THR A 163 -38.15 33.80 2.04
CA THR A 163 -37.10 33.85 1.04
C THR A 163 -35.74 34.00 1.67
N ASP A 164 -34.76 33.28 1.18
CA ASP A 164 -33.35 33.39 1.58
C ASP A 164 -32.46 33.26 0.34
N GLU A 165 -31.74 34.34 0.01
CA GLU A 165 -30.83 34.40 -1.13
C GLU A 165 -29.56 33.54 -0.96
N GLN A 166 -29.28 33.02 0.24
CA GLN A 166 -28.18 32.13 0.49
C GLN A 166 -28.48 30.68 0.03
N ILE A 167 -29.76 30.34 -0.07
CA ILE A 167 -30.19 29.06 -0.61
C ILE A 167 -30.13 29.11 -2.13
N LYS A 168 -29.34 28.22 -2.73
CA LYS A 168 -29.28 28.10 -4.20
C LYS A 168 -30.60 27.59 -4.78
N ARG A 169 -30.90 28.01 -6.00
CA ARG A 169 -32.09 27.53 -6.72
C ARG A 169 -32.18 26.01 -6.76
N GLY A 170 -33.39 25.50 -6.63
CA GLY A 170 -33.63 24.04 -6.60
C GLY A 170 -33.38 23.40 -5.25
N GLY A 171 -33.18 24.19 -4.20
CA GLY A 171 -33.10 23.74 -2.82
C GLY A 171 -34.14 24.39 -1.93
N CYS A 172 -34.53 23.72 -0.83
CA CYS A 172 -35.38 24.29 0.20
C CYS A 172 -34.95 23.84 1.60
N ARG A 173 -35.35 24.62 2.59
CA ARG A 173 -35.22 24.26 4.00
C ARG A 173 -36.61 24.37 4.64
N VAL A 174 -36.97 23.39 5.43
CA VAL A 174 -38.20 23.39 6.15
C VAL A 174 -37.87 23.47 7.65
N GLU A 175 -38.44 24.46 8.32
CA GLU A 175 -38.26 24.69 9.72
C GLU A 175 -39.61 24.65 10.45
N THR A 176 -39.66 23.94 11.56
CA THR A 176 -40.80 23.87 12.46
C THR A 176 -40.35 24.16 13.89
N SER A 177 -41.26 24.32 14.81
CA SER A 177 -40.91 24.54 16.23
C SER A 177 -40.01 23.46 16.83
N HIS A 178 -40.00 22.23 16.29
CA HIS A 178 -39.33 21.07 16.90
C HIS A 178 -38.46 20.30 15.92
N SER A 179 -38.47 20.62 14.63
CA SER A 179 -37.79 19.86 13.57
C SER A 179 -37.34 20.75 12.43
N GLN A 180 -36.19 20.43 11.85
CA GLN A 180 -35.66 21.08 10.65
C GLN A 180 -35.31 20.01 9.62
N VAL A 181 -35.77 20.21 8.41
CA VAL A 181 -35.39 19.35 7.26
C VAL A 181 -34.61 20.21 6.27
N ASP A 182 -33.34 19.90 6.09
CA ASP A 182 -32.50 20.53 5.07
C ASP A 182 -32.59 19.70 3.78
N ALA A 183 -33.26 20.27 2.78
CA ALA A 183 -33.40 19.76 1.43
C ALA A 183 -32.69 20.68 0.40
N THR A 184 -31.66 21.43 0.84
CA THR A 184 -30.78 22.15 -0.07
C THR A 184 -30.09 21.20 -1.03
N LEU A 185 -29.61 21.72 -2.16
CA LEU A 185 -28.91 20.93 -3.16
C LEU A 185 -27.67 20.26 -2.53
N GLU A 186 -26.95 20.98 -1.70
CA GLU A 186 -25.78 20.52 -0.99
C GLU A 186 -26.09 19.36 -0.02
N ALA A 187 -27.11 19.48 0.79
CA ALA A 187 -27.51 18.45 1.75
C ALA A 187 -28.00 17.17 1.06
N ARG A 188 -28.76 17.33 -0.04
CA ARG A 188 -29.23 16.22 -0.86
C ARG A 188 -28.08 15.53 -1.57
N TRP A 189 -27.14 16.30 -2.13
CA TRP A 189 -25.94 15.76 -2.75
C TRP A 189 -25.10 14.96 -1.76
N LYS A 190 -24.87 15.53 -0.56
CA LYS A 190 -24.14 14.83 0.51
C LYS A 190 -24.74 13.46 0.82
N ARG A 191 -26.07 13.38 0.97
CA ARG A 191 -26.77 12.11 1.22
C ARG A 191 -26.61 11.11 0.08
N VAL A 192 -26.60 11.55 -1.17
CA VAL A 192 -26.33 10.68 -2.33
C VAL A 192 -24.90 10.13 -2.28
N VAL A 193 -23.91 10.98 -2.02
CA VAL A 193 -22.51 10.57 -1.92
C VAL A 193 -22.27 9.59 -0.77
N GLU A 194 -22.87 9.85 0.39
CA GLU A 194 -22.85 8.96 1.55
C GLU A 194 -23.49 7.58 1.23
N SER A 195 -24.59 7.56 0.50
CA SER A 195 -25.26 6.30 0.09
C SER A 195 -24.44 5.44 -0.86
N ILE A 196 -23.48 6.03 -1.57
CA ILE A 196 -22.54 5.32 -2.47
C ILE A 196 -21.33 4.76 -1.70
N GLY A 197 -21.23 5.01 -0.39
CA GLY A 197 -20.14 4.51 0.45
C GLY A 197 -18.88 5.40 0.43
N GLN A 198 -19.01 6.65 0.00
CA GLN A 198 -17.96 7.66 0.03
C GLN A 198 -17.83 8.40 1.38
N ASP A 199 -18.53 7.94 2.38
CA ASP A 199 -18.37 8.53 3.72
C ASP A 199 -17.06 8.05 4.34
N LYS A 200 -16.05 8.93 4.33
CA LYS A 200 -14.72 8.68 4.93
C LYS A 200 -14.73 8.68 6.46
N SER A 201 -15.88 8.87 7.10
CA SER A 201 -16.00 9.01 8.56
C SER A 201 -15.69 7.74 9.33
N TRP A 202 -15.68 6.56 8.70
CA TRP A 202 -15.40 5.27 9.33
C TRP A 202 -13.97 4.73 9.04
N GLN A 203 -13.12 5.50 8.33
CA GLN A 203 -11.72 5.15 8.04
C GLN A 203 -10.72 5.84 8.99
N ALA A 204 -11.19 6.43 10.11
CA ALA A 204 -10.34 7.04 11.13
C ALA A 204 -10.07 6.08 12.31
#